data_b57ec571d720ad928bb9b3236fb14466
#
_entry.id   b57ec571d720ad928bb9b3236fb14466
#
_cell.length_a   1.000
_cell.length_b   1.000
_cell.length_c   1.000
_cell.angle_alpha   90.00
_cell.angle_beta   90.00
_cell.angle_gamma   90.00
#
_symmetry.space_group_name_H-M   'P 1'
#
loop_
_entity.id
_entity.type
_entity.pdbx_description
1 polymer ?
#
loop_
_entity_poly.entity_id
_entity_poly.type
_entity_poly.pdbx_seq_one_letter_code
_entity_poly.pdbx_strand_id
1 'polypeptide(L)'
;MDALLLVGFVLVCIPQTTGVAIHEWGSLLFIIPLVIHILLHWDWIKTLPQNFARQLNAKSRFNAIWDFIFYLAMLMVTISGFLVSVVMFPQLNIPLEITPFWSEIHHTLSNLLLPMLGIHLALHWDWITAMTKKMFKRQSASKAHM
;
A
#
# COMPACT_ATOMS: atom_id res chain seq x y z
N MET A 1 -6.28 -1.49 -10.92
CA MET A 1 -5.75 -0.63 -9.86
C MET A 1 -4.70 -1.35 -9.04
N ASP A 2 -5.02 -2.55 -8.52
CA ASP A 2 -4.17 -3.32 -7.60
C ASP A 2 -2.81 -3.74 -8.19
N ALA A 3 -2.76 -4.11 -9.47
CA ALA A 3 -1.50 -4.40 -10.16
C ALA A 3 -0.57 -3.16 -10.25
N LEU A 4 -1.15 -1.97 -10.47
CA LEU A 4 -0.40 -0.73 -10.51
C LEU A 4 0.15 -0.38 -9.11
N LEU A 5 -0.66 -0.59 -8.07
CA LEU A 5 -0.21 -0.43 -6.68
C LEU A 5 0.90 -1.41 -6.34
N LEU A 6 0.77 -2.68 -6.72
CA LEU A 6 1.79 -3.69 -6.46
C LEU A 6 3.12 -3.33 -7.12
N VAL A 7 3.09 -2.97 -8.41
CA VAL A 7 4.31 -2.59 -9.16
C VAL A 7 4.92 -1.32 -8.58
N GLY A 8 4.09 -0.28 -8.34
CA GLY A 8 4.54 0.98 -7.74
C GLY A 8 5.16 0.76 -6.36
N PHE A 9 4.51 -0.05 -5.51
CA PHE A 9 5.01 -0.39 -4.18
C PHE A 9 6.38 -1.07 -4.26
N VAL A 10 6.53 -2.10 -5.09
CA VAL A 10 7.82 -2.81 -5.24
C VAL A 10 8.92 -1.86 -5.71
N LEU A 11 8.63 -0.96 -6.68
CA LEU A 11 9.61 0.00 -7.17
C LEU A 11 10.09 0.99 -6.09
N VAL A 12 9.18 1.47 -5.23
CA VAL A 12 9.55 2.39 -4.15
C VAL A 12 10.17 1.67 -2.95
N CYS A 13 9.92 0.38 -2.74
CA CYS A 13 10.49 -0.38 -1.62
C CYS A 13 11.94 -0.84 -1.83
N ILE A 14 12.56 -0.62 -2.99
CA ILE A 14 13.91 -1.10 -3.30
C ILE A 14 14.87 0.09 -3.59
N PRO A 15 15.08 1.01 -2.64
CA PRO A 15 15.96 2.16 -2.86
C PRO A 15 17.42 1.78 -3.12
N GLN A 16 17.85 0.57 -2.72
CA GLN A 16 19.18 0.05 -2.99
C GLN A 16 19.47 -0.14 -4.50
N THR A 17 18.42 -0.36 -5.31
CA THR A 17 18.55 -0.54 -6.76
C THR A 17 18.11 0.69 -7.53
N THR A 18 17.08 1.39 -7.09
CA THR A 18 16.51 2.55 -7.76
C THR A 18 17.14 3.89 -7.35
N GLY A 19 17.78 3.93 -6.18
CA GLY A 19 18.36 5.13 -5.59
C GLY A 19 17.34 5.92 -4.74
N VAL A 20 17.89 6.70 -3.79
CA VAL A 20 17.08 7.44 -2.80
C VAL A 20 16.19 8.49 -3.45
N ALA A 21 16.66 9.16 -4.50
CA ALA A 21 15.86 10.17 -5.20
C ALA A 21 14.59 9.56 -5.84
N ILE A 22 14.71 8.40 -6.51
CA ILE A 22 13.57 7.70 -7.10
C ILE A 22 12.66 7.17 -6.01
N HIS A 23 13.21 6.69 -4.88
CA HIS A 23 12.44 6.27 -3.73
C HIS A 23 11.58 7.41 -3.17
N GLU A 24 12.15 8.59 -2.90
CA GLU A 24 11.43 9.70 -2.29
C GLU A 24 10.36 10.31 -3.23
N TRP A 25 10.74 10.66 -4.46
CA TRP A 25 9.81 11.22 -5.44
C TRP A 25 8.77 10.18 -5.91
N GLY A 26 9.20 8.94 -6.09
CA GLY A 26 8.32 7.83 -6.43
C GLY A 26 7.31 7.52 -5.32
N SER A 27 7.71 7.60 -4.06
CA SER A 27 6.81 7.43 -2.91
C SER A 27 5.75 8.53 -2.86
N LEU A 28 6.12 9.79 -3.11
CA LEU A 28 5.16 10.89 -3.22
C LEU A 28 4.14 10.65 -4.33
N LEU A 29 4.61 10.24 -5.52
CA LEU A 29 3.74 9.93 -6.64
C LEU A 29 2.85 8.71 -6.37
N PHE A 30 3.34 7.73 -5.62
CA PHE A 30 2.63 6.52 -5.23
C PHE A 30 1.44 6.79 -4.29
N ILE A 31 1.47 7.89 -3.52
CA ILE A 31 0.34 8.29 -2.66
C ILE A 31 -0.95 8.47 -3.48
N ILE A 32 -0.87 8.98 -4.70
CA ILE A 32 -2.05 9.24 -5.54
C ILE A 32 -2.85 7.95 -5.81
N PRO A 33 -2.28 6.88 -6.42
CA PRO A 33 -3.00 5.64 -6.63
C PRO A 33 -3.37 4.94 -5.31
N LEU A 34 -2.60 5.11 -4.25
CA LEU A 34 -2.92 4.57 -2.93
C LEU A 34 -4.18 5.22 -2.36
N VAL A 35 -4.29 6.54 -2.40
CA VAL A 35 -5.50 7.26 -1.94
C VAL A 35 -6.72 6.86 -2.76
N ILE A 36 -6.58 6.77 -4.08
CA ILE A 36 -7.67 6.31 -4.95
C ILE A 36 -8.09 4.88 -4.58
N HIS A 37 -7.15 3.98 -4.31
CA HIS A 37 -7.45 2.62 -3.85
C HIS A 37 -8.26 2.61 -2.55
N ILE A 38 -7.84 3.40 -1.56
CA ILE A 38 -8.55 3.55 -0.29
C ILE A 38 -9.98 4.09 -0.52
N LEU A 39 -10.14 5.10 -1.38
CA LEU A 39 -11.45 5.67 -1.71
C LEU A 39 -12.36 4.66 -2.43
N LEU A 40 -11.82 3.82 -3.31
CA LEU A 40 -12.59 2.75 -3.95
C LEU A 40 -13.08 1.68 -2.96
N HIS A 41 -12.36 1.50 -1.85
CA HIS A 41 -12.73 0.58 -0.78
C HIS A 41 -13.36 1.27 0.44
N TRP A 42 -13.80 2.53 0.29
CA TRP A 42 -14.32 3.36 1.38
C TRP A 42 -15.53 2.76 2.09
N ASP A 43 -16.42 2.10 1.36
CA ASP A 43 -17.59 1.44 1.95
C ASP A 43 -17.20 0.29 2.88
N TRP A 44 -16.12 -0.43 2.56
CA TRP A 44 -15.56 -1.45 3.45
C TRP A 44 -15.03 -0.81 4.75
N ILE A 45 -14.31 0.30 4.66
CA ILE A 45 -13.78 1.02 5.82
C ILE A 45 -14.92 1.49 6.74
N LYS A 46 -15.99 2.05 6.20
CA LYS A 46 -17.16 2.49 6.98
C LYS A 46 -17.85 1.34 7.72
N THR A 47 -17.85 0.15 7.16
CA THR A 47 -18.47 -1.03 7.77
C THR A 47 -17.57 -1.76 8.77
N LEU A 48 -16.29 -1.40 8.84
CA LEU A 48 -15.30 -2.06 9.69
C LEU A 48 -15.73 -2.09 11.18
N PRO A 49 -16.14 -0.97 11.82
CA PRO A 49 -16.59 -0.97 13.22
C PRO A 49 -17.81 -1.86 13.45
N GLN A 50 -18.77 -1.86 12.51
CA GLN A 50 -19.97 -2.70 12.57
C GLN A 50 -19.63 -4.17 12.40
N ASN A 51 -18.66 -4.49 11.55
CA ASN A 51 -18.18 -5.84 11.32
C ASN A 51 -17.43 -6.41 12.53
N PHE A 52 -16.72 -5.58 13.31
CA PHE A 52 -16.13 -5.99 14.58
C PHE A 52 -17.18 -6.29 15.65
N ALA A 53 -18.28 -5.55 15.67
CA ALA A 53 -19.39 -5.76 16.62
C ALA A 53 -20.27 -6.97 16.24
N ARG A 54 -20.34 -7.37 14.98
CA ARG A 54 -21.03 -8.57 14.51
C ARG A 54 -20.17 -9.81 14.75
N GLN A 55 -20.84 -10.96 15.00
CA GLN A 55 -20.17 -12.27 15.08
C GLN A 55 -19.69 -12.72 13.70
N LEU A 56 -18.60 -12.11 13.21
CA LEU A 56 -17.92 -12.57 12.01
C LEU A 56 -17.22 -13.91 12.28
N ASN A 57 -17.10 -14.73 11.24
CA ASN A 57 -16.24 -15.91 11.33
C ASN A 57 -14.78 -15.49 11.58
N ALA A 58 -13.98 -16.39 12.17
CA ALA A 58 -12.60 -16.11 12.57
C ALA A 58 -11.72 -15.60 11.39
N LYS A 59 -11.92 -16.13 10.16
CA LYS A 59 -11.19 -15.73 8.95
C LYS A 59 -11.46 -14.26 8.61
N SER A 60 -12.73 -13.84 8.59
CA SER A 60 -13.09 -12.45 8.25
C SER A 60 -12.58 -11.45 9.29
N ARG A 61 -12.60 -11.84 10.57
CA ARG A 61 -12.04 -11.01 11.66
C ARG A 61 -10.53 -10.85 11.52
N PHE A 62 -9.83 -11.95 11.24
CA PHE A 62 -8.38 -11.93 11.03
C PHE A 62 -8.02 -11.03 9.85
N ASN A 63 -8.67 -11.19 8.70
CA ASN A 63 -8.43 -10.34 7.53
C ASN A 63 -8.63 -8.85 7.85
N ALA A 64 -9.74 -8.51 8.52
CA ALA A 64 -10.03 -7.12 8.86
C ALA A 64 -8.99 -6.50 9.82
N ILE A 65 -8.53 -7.27 10.82
CA ILE A 65 -7.47 -6.85 11.74
C ILE A 65 -6.15 -6.68 10.98
N TRP A 66 -5.81 -7.64 10.11
CA TRP A 66 -4.58 -7.60 9.32
C TRP A 66 -4.55 -6.38 8.39
N ASP A 67 -5.63 -6.15 7.65
CA ASP A 67 -5.74 -5.02 6.73
C ASP A 67 -5.63 -3.68 7.46
N PHE A 68 -6.21 -3.58 8.66
CA PHE A 68 -6.10 -2.39 9.49
C PHE A 68 -4.67 -2.15 9.99
N ILE A 69 -3.97 -3.21 10.46
CA ILE A 69 -2.57 -3.11 10.89
C ILE A 69 -1.67 -2.73 9.71
N PHE A 70 -1.89 -3.33 8.54
CA PHE A 70 -1.15 -3.02 7.33
C PHE A 70 -1.36 -1.56 6.89
N TYR A 71 -2.60 -1.07 6.95
CA TYR A 71 -2.92 0.33 6.68
C TYR A 71 -2.19 1.28 7.65
N LEU A 72 -2.18 0.99 8.94
CA LEU A 72 -1.45 1.80 9.93
C LEU A 72 0.06 1.79 9.69
N ALA A 73 0.63 0.64 9.33
CA ALA A 73 2.04 0.54 8.99
C ALA A 73 2.38 1.38 7.74
N MET A 74 1.53 1.33 6.70
CA MET A 74 1.67 2.17 5.50
C MET A 74 1.60 3.65 5.83
N LEU A 75 0.66 4.07 6.68
CA LEU A 75 0.53 5.45 7.11
C LEU A 75 1.78 5.91 7.87
N MET A 76 2.24 5.11 8.83
CA MET A 76 3.42 5.44 9.63
C MET A 76 4.71 5.49 8.81
N VAL A 77 4.92 4.56 7.86
CA VAL A 77 6.10 4.59 6.99
C VAL A 77 6.06 5.80 6.06
N THR A 78 4.88 6.21 5.59
CA THR A 78 4.73 7.41 4.76
C THR A 78 5.06 8.67 5.55
N ILE A 79 4.50 8.84 6.74
CA ILE A 79 4.77 10.00 7.61
C ILE A 79 6.25 10.06 7.99
N SER A 80 6.82 8.94 8.46
CA SER A 80 8.24 8.89 8.83
C SER A 80 9.16 9.13 7.63
N GLY A 81 8.79 8.65 6.43
CA GLY A 81 9.54 8.90 5.21
C GLY A 81 9.63 10.38 4.85
N PHE A 82 8.54 11.14 5.01
CA PHE A 82 8.60 12.60 4.86
C PHE A 82 9.53 13.24 5.89
N LEU A 83 9.50 12.80 7.14
CA LEU A 83 10.30 13.37 8.21
C LEU A 83 11.78 13.04 8.14
N VAL A 84 12.18 12.05 7.30
CA VAL A 84 13.58 11.67 7.08
C VAL A 84 14.05 11.89 5.65
N SER A 85 13.32 12.69 4.85
CA SER A 85 13.66 12.98 3.47
C SER A 85 14.99 13.73 3.37
N VAL A 86 15.93 13.18 2.61
CA VAL A 86 17.29 13.73 2.39
C VAL A 86 17.47 14.30 0.98
N VAL A 87 16.52 14.11 0.09
CA VAL A 87 16.58 14.59 -1.31
C VAL A 87 15.44 15.56 -1.62
N MET A 88 14.19 15.12 -1.45
CA MET A 88 13.01 15.86 -1.88
C MET A 88 12.87 17.20 -1.15
N PHE A 89 12.88 17.21 0.17
CA PHE A 89 12.71 18.45 0.94
C PHE A 89 13.88 19.42 0.82
N PRO A 90 15.16 18.99 0.83
CA PRO A 90 16.26 19.88 0.48
C PRO A 90 16.14 20.50 -0.91
N GLN A 91 15.70 19.75 -1.93
CA GLN A 91 15.47 20.28 -3.27
C GLN A 91 14.35 21.33 -3.31
N LEU A 92 13.36 21.22 -2.41
CA LEU A 92 12.27 22.18 -2.26
C LEU A 92 12.63 23.37 -1.33
N ASN A 93 13.90 23.45 -0.85
CA ASN A 93 14.34 24.43 0.14
C ASN A 93 13.54 24.39 1.45
N ILE A 94 13.05 23.22 1.85
CA ILE A 94 12.36 22.99 3.12
C ILE A 94 13.36 22.38 4.11
N PRO A 95 13.82 23.15 5.11
CA PRO A 95 14.75 22.62 6.11
C PRO A 95 14.01 21.64 7.04
N LEU A 96 14.47 20.40 7.08
CA LEU A 96 14.01 19.40 8.05
C LEU A 96 15.18 18.93 8.91
N GLU A 97 14.96 18.86 10.20
CA GLU A 97 15.88 18.24 11.12
C GLU A 97 15.56 16.74 11.24
N ILE A 98 16.43 15.91 10.69
CA ILE A 98 16.25 14.45 10.73
C ILE A 98 16.64 13.96 12.11
N THR A 99 15.64 13.40 12.83
CA THR A 99 15.90 12.82 14.15
C THR A 99 16.12 11.31 14.05
N PRO A 100 16.99 10.72 14.89
CA PRO A 100 17.23 9.28 14.93
C PRO A 100 15.93 8.48 15.15
N PHE A 101 15.00 9.01 15.92
CA PHE A 101 13.71 8.37 16.21
C PHE A 101 12.89 8.10 14.94
N TRP A 102 12.71 9.09 14.06
CA TRP A 102 11.96 8.91 12.83
C TRP A 102 12.68 8.04 11.81
N SER A 103 14.01 8.13 11.78
CA SER A 103 14.83 7.27 10.93
C SER A 103 14.69 5.79 11.32
N GLU A 104 14.73 5.47 12.60
CA GLU A 104 14.55 4.10 13.12
C GLU A 104 13.15 3.56 12.78
N ILE A 105 12.09 4.37 13.01
CA ILE A 105 10.72 4.00 12.66
C ILE A 105 10.61 3.71 11.17
N HIS A 106 11.11 4.60 10.31
CA HIS A 106 11.04 4.44 8.87
C HIS A 106 11.72 3.16 8.40
N HIS A 107 12.96 2.92 8.83
CA HIS A 107 13.72 1.72 8.47
C HIS A 107 13.07 0.43 8.96
N THR A 108 12.64 0.41 10.21
CA THR A 108 12.01 -0.78 10.80
C THR A 108 10.71 -1.13 10.09
N LEU A 109 9.81 -0.16 9.92
CA LEU A 109 8.52 -0.40 9.26
C LEU A 109 8.69 -0.72 7.77
N SER A 110 9.62 -0.07 7.07
CA SER A 110 9.89 -0.36 5.66
C SER A 110 10.33 -1.80 5.45
N ASN A 111 11.17 -2.34 6.32
CA ASN A 111 11.59 -3.74 6.27
C ASN A 111 10.45 -4.72 6.56
N LEU A 112 9.47 -4.32 7.38
CA LEU A 112 8.30 -5.15 7.68
C LEU A 112 7.22 -5.09 6.60
N LEU A 113 7.14 -4.02 5.82
CA LEU A 113 6.07 -3.85 4.82
C LEU A 113 6.08 -4.91 3.72
N LEU A 114 7.25 -5.36 3.24
CA LEU A 114 7.31 -6.41 2.21
C LEU A 114 6.71 -7.74 2.67
N PRO A 115 7.10 -8.33 3.81
CA PRO A 115 6.44 -9.53 4.31
C PRO A 115 4.96 -9.29 4.66
N MET A 116 4.59 -8.11 5.17
CA MET A 116 3.20 -7.77 5.44
C MET A 116 2.36 -7.72 4.16
N LEU A 117 2.91 -7.15 3.07
CA LEU A 117 2.27 -7.18 1.76
C LEU A 117 2.10 -8.62 1.25
N GLY A 118 3.10 -9.48 1.42
CA GLY A 118 3.01 -10.88 1.04
C GLY A 118 1.84 -11.60 1.72
N ILE A 119 1.66 -11.39 3.02
CA ILE A 119 0.53 -11.93 3.78
C ILE A 119 -0.79 -11.30 3.29
N HIS A 120 -0.84 -9.99 3.08
CA HIS A 120 -2.03 -9.29 2.57
C HIS A 120 -2.47 -9.88 1.21
N LEU A 121 -1.55 -10.08 0.28
CA LEU A 121 -1.85 -10.70 -1.01
C LEU A 121 -2.35 -12.15 -0.87
N ALA A 122 -1.75 -12.93 0.04
CA ALA A 122 -2.17 -14.31 0.30
C ALA A 122 -3.59 -14.37 0.89
N LEU A 123 -3.95 -13.47 1.79
CA LEU A 123 -5.29 -13.39 2.38
C LEU A 123 -6.37 -13.03 1.35
N HIS A 124 -6.02 -12.23 0.35
CA HIS A 124 -6.93 -11.77 -0.71
C HIS A 124 -6.76 -12.53 -2.04
N TRP A 125 -6.03 -13.67 -2.04
CA TRP A 125 -5.69 -14.41 -3.25
C TRP A 125 -6.88 -14.89 -4.07
N ASP A 126 -7.92 -15.38 -3.40
CA ASP A 126 -9.15 -15.84 -4.05
C ASP A 126 -9.83 -14.70 -4.81
N TRP A 127 -9.88 -13.51 -4.23
CA TRP A 127 -10.44 -12.33 -4.85
C TRP A 127 -9.58 -11.86 -6.05
N ILE A 128 -8.26 -11.82 -5.90
CA ILE A 128 -7.31 -11.43 -6.96
C ILE A 128 -7.48 -12.34 -8.17
N THR A 129 -7.49 -13.66 -7.96
CA THR A 129 -7.64 -14.65 -9.04
C THR A 129 -9.00 -14.57 -9.73
N ALA A 130 -10.09 -14.35 -8.98
CA ALA A 130 -11.42 -14.18 -9.52
C ALA A 130 -11.53 -12.92 -10.40
N MET A 131 -10.98 -11.79 -9.94
CA MET A 131 -10.97 -10.53 -10.71
C MET A 131 -10.12 -10.62 -11.97
N THR A 132 -8.95 -11.23 -11.88
CA THR A 132 -8.06 -11.46 -13.04
C THR A 132 -8.74 -12.31 -14.11
N LYS A 133 -9.37 -13.42 -13.73
CA LYS A 133 -10.15 -14.27 -14.67
C LYS A 133 -11.29 -13.50 -15.33
N LYS A 134 -12.01 -12.66 -14.58
CA LYS A 134 -13.09 -11.82 -15.09
C LYS A 134 -12.61 -10.80 -16.13
N MET A 135 -11.44 -10.17 -15.88
CA MET A 135 -10.84 -9.21 -16.82
C MET A 135 -10.45 -9.88 -18.15
N PHE A 136 -9.80 -11.04 -18.11
CA PHE A 136 -9.42 -11.78 -19.33
C PHE A 136 -10.66 -12.25 -20.13
N LYS A 137 -11.69 -12.75 -19.46
CA LYS A 137 -12.93 -13.16 -20.12
C LYS A 137 -13.62 -11.98 -20.83
N ARG A 138 -13.62 -10.80 -20.22
CA ARG A 138 -14.21 -9.59 -20.83
C ARG A 138 -13.43 -9.12 -22.05
N GLN A 139 -12.09 -9.18 -22.02
CA GLN A 139 -11.25 -8.84 -23.18
C GLN A 139 -11.45 -9.80 -24.35
N SER A 140 -11.58 -11.11 -24.08
CA SER A 140 -11.85 -12.11 -25.13
C SER A 140 -13.22 -11.90 -25.77
N ALA A 141 -14.25 -11.57 -25.01
CA ALA A 141 -15.57 -11.28 -25.53
C ALA A 141 -15.59 -10.00 -26.41
N SER A 142 -14.86 -8.96 -26.02
CA SER A 142 -14.75 -7.72 -26.81
C SER A 142 -14.04 -7.95 -28.16
N LYS A 143 -13.03 -8.84 -28.21
CA LYS A 143 -12.34 -9.17 -29.46
C LYS A 143 -13.17 -10.05 -30.41
N ALA A 144 -14.12 -10.81 -29.89
CA ALA A 144 -14.99 -11.66 -30.71
C ALA A 144 -16.10 -10.88 -31.42
N HIS A 145 -16.35 -9.62 -31.04
CA HIS A 145 -17.36 -8.73 -31.64
C HIS A 145 -16.74 -7.65 -32.56
N MET A 146 -15.45 -7.70 -32.83
CA MET A 146 -14.73 -6.89 -33.82
C MET A 146 -14.41 -7.69 -35.08
#